data_5c4cf530cf47565a015802d3a98e04f5
#
_entry.id   5c4cf530cf47565a015802d3a98e04f5
#
_cell.length_a   1.000
_cell.length_b   1.000
_cell.length_c   1.000
_cell.angle_alpha   90.00
_cell.angle_beta   90.00
_cell.angle_gamma   90.00
#
_symmetry.space_group_name_H-M   'P 1'
#
loop_
_entity.id
_entity.type
_entity.pdbx_description
1 polymer ?
#
loop_
_entity_poly.entity_id
_entity_poly.type
_entity_poly.pdbx_seq_one_letter_code
_entity_poly.pdbx_strand_id
1 'polypeptide(L)'
;FKFVAGSARLDGKKIKNPVGSRPVRFEQIDLGGSGSANSKRTLTYMLVVGAGVTQGKYVNTAEALNRTGKVVSNTSKATVTVTGDPLFNDSLIFGKVYVDRNGNGVQDAGEEGIGGVKLVTARGEIITTDSQGRYHLAGVDGGRWERGTNFVIKLDTRSLPKKYKLKGRNPQVVRLSPGLPSKIDFKVVDS
;
A
#
# COMPACT_ATOMS: atom_id res chain seq x y z
N PHE A 1 16.18 -0.82 -1.51
CA PHE A 1 16.63 -2.20 -1.76
C PHE A 1 17.81 -2.50 -0.84
N LYS A 2 17.78 -3.65 -0.19
CA LYS A 2 18.82 -4.12 0.72
C LYS A 2 19.30 -5.50 0.29
N PHE A 3 20.63 -5.69 0.24
CA PHE A 3 21.22 -7.00 -0.07
C PHE A 3 20.90 -8.02 1.04
N VAL A 4 20.52 -9.24 0.64
CA VAL A 4 20.30 -10.35 1.56
C VAL A 4 21.61 -11.08 1.81
N ALA A 5 22.12 -11.01 3.03
CA ALA A 5 23.38 -11.65 3.41
C ALA A 5 23.36 -13.16 3.13
N GLY A 6 24.46 -13.67 2.56
CA GLY A 6 24.61 -15.09 2.21
C GLY A 6 23.83 -15.52 0.96
N SER A 7 23.18 -14.61 0.23
CA SER A 7 22.44 -14.94 -1.00
C SER A 7 23.33 -14.99 -2.26
N ALA A 8 24.54 -14.42 -2.21
CA ALA A 8 25.41 -14.32 -3.38
C ALA A 8 25.93 -15.68 -3.86
N ARG A 9 25.82 -15.90 -5.15
CA ARG A 9 26.30 -17.11 -5.85
C ARG A 9 27.05 -16.70 -7.12
N LEU A 10 28.17 -17.33 -7.38
CA LEU A 10 28.88 -17.26 -8.64
C LEU A 10 28.83 -18.64 -9.31
N ASP A 11 28.23 -18.72 -10.48
CA ASP A 11 27.94 -19.97 -11.18
C ASP A 11 27.30 -21.04 -10.28
N GLY A 12 26.32 -20.59 -9.46
CA GLY A 12 25.59 -21.42 -8.51
C GLY A 12 26.31 -21.70 -7.19
N LYS A 13 27.62 -21.44 -7.09
CA LYS A 13 28.41 -21.67 -5.85
C LYS A 13 28.35 -20.43 -4.95
N LYS A 14 28.16 -20.64 -3.65
CA LYS A 14 28.14 -19.57 -2.65
C LYS A 14 29.47 -18.83 -2.60
N ILE A 15 29.41 -17.51 -2.59
CA ILE A 15 30.58 -16.62 -2.46
C ILE A 15 30.40 -15.69 -1.24
N LYS A 16 31.47 -14.95 -0.92
CA LYS A 16 31.45 -13.94 0.15
C LYS A 16 30.40 -12.86 -0.16
N ASN A 17 29.86 -12.28 0.91
CA ASN A 17 28.98 -11.10 0.77
C ASN A 17 29.74 -9.94 0.11
N PRO A 18 29.04 -9.10 -0.66
CA PRO A 18 29.66 -7.90 -1.22
C PRO A 18 30.05 -6.92 -0.12
N VAL A 19 30.97 -6.03 -0.43
CA VAL A 19 31.35 -4.90 0.41
C VAL A 19 30.60 -3.63 -0.01
N GLY A 20 30.41 -2.70 0.93
CA GLY A 20 29.67 -1.48 0.70
C GLY A 20 28.16 -1.70 0.73
N SER A 21 27.41 -0.60 0.74
CA SER A 21 25.96 -0.59 0.74
C SER A 21 25.36 0.04 -0.53
N ARG A 22 25.97 1.07 -1.06
CA ARG A 22 25.58 1.78 -2.30
C ARG A 22 26.80 2.49 -2.88
N PRO A 23 27.43 1.98 -3.95
CA PRO A 23 27.16 0.68 -4.58
C PRO A 23 27.63 -0.51 -3.73
N VAL A 24 27.04 -1.69 -3.95
CA VAL A 24 27.56 -2.96 -3.46
C VAL A 24 28.66 -3.46 -4.42
N ARG A 25 29.76 -3.96 -3.90
CA ARG A 25 30.89 -4.48 -4.70
C ARG A 25 31.12 -5.94 -4.41
N PHE A 26 31.09 -6.77 -5.45
CA PHE A 26 31.50 -8.16 -5.40
C PHE A 26 32.96 -8.24 -5.82
N GLU A 27 33.80 -8.74 -4.94
CA GLU A 27 35.26 -8.78 -5.15
C GLU A 27 35.69 -10.18 -5.55
N GLN A 28 36.91 -10.26 -6.12
CA GLN A 28 37.59 -11.51 -6.47
C GLN A 28 36.81 -12.40 -7.46
N ILE A 29 36.11 -11.76 -8.43
CA ILE A 29 35.53 -12.47 -9.56
C ILE A 29 36.60 -12.62 -10.63
N ASP A 30 37.07 -13.86 -10.82
CA ASP A 30 38.01 -14.16 -11.87
C ASP A 30 37.29 -14.38 -13.20
N LEU A 31 37.61 -13.55 -14.19
CA LEU A 31 37.14 -13.66 -15.57
C LEU A 31 38.33 -14.04 -16.45
N GLY A 32 38.27 -15.19 -17.07
CA GLY A 32 39.27 -15.62 -18.05
C GLY A 32 39.17 -14.87 -19.37
N GLY A 33 40.20 -14.96 -20.20
CA GLY A 33 40.17 -14.41 -21.53
C GLY A 33 39.11 -15.03 -22.43
N SER A 34 38.84 -14.36 -23.58
CA SER A 34 37.88 -14.87 -24.57
C SER A 34 38.21 -16.30 -25.00
N GLY A 35 37.22 -17.19 -24.97
CA GLY A 35 37.37 -18.62 -25.33
C GLY A 35 37.83 -19.54 -24.17
N SER A 36 38.17 -19.00 -23.00
CA SER A 36 38.44 -19.84 -21.82
C SER A 36 37.15 -20.31 -21.13
N ALA A 37 37.24 -21.37 -20.34
CA ALA A 37 36.14 -21.90 -19.56
C ALA A 37 35.51 -20.85 -18.62
N ASN A 38 36.29 -19.86 -18.17
CA ASN A 38 35.89 -18.80 -17.28
C ASN A 38 35.56 -17.48 -18.01
N SER A 39 35.42 -17.48 -19.34
CA SER A 39 35.14 -16.26 -20.13
C SER A 39 33.77 -15.68 -19.88
N LYS A 40 32.84 -16.47 -19.28
CA LYS A 40 31.51 -16.05 -18.89
C LYS A 40 31.23 -16.52 -17.46
N ARG A 41 30.79 -15.60 -16.61
CA ARG A 41 30.43 -15.90 -15.22
C ARG A 41 29.03 -15.36 -14.93
N THR A 42 28.27 -16.10 -14.13
CA THR A 42 26.92 -15.71 -13.71
C THR A 42 26.91 -15.41 -12.23
N LEU A 43 26.71 -14.15 -11.88
CA LEU A 43 26.54 -13.68 -10.50
C LEU A 43 25.06 -13.54 -10.20
N THR A 44 24.58 -14.23 -9.18
CA THR A 44 23.19 -14.12 -8.68
C THR A 44 23.19 -13.72 -7.21
N TYR A 45 22.24 -12.88 -6.83
CA TYR A 45 22.04 -12.46 -5.44
C TYR A 45 20.62 -11.97 -5.24
N MET A 46 20.18 -11.89 -3.99
CA MET A 46 18.85 -11.40 -3.65
C MET A 46 18.91 -9.99 -3.06
N LEU A 47 17.94 -9.18 -3.47
CA LEU A 47 17.65 -7.89 -2.86
C LEU A 47 16.25 -7.93 -2.26
N VAL A 48 16.09 -7.39 -1.07
CA VAL A 48 14.79 -7.17 -0.46
C VAL A 48 14.36 -5.72 -0.65
N VAL A 49 13.10 -5.53 -0.98
CA VAL A 49 12.47 -4.20 -1.01
C VAL A 49 12.13 -3.83 0.43
N GLY A 50 12.80 -2.83 1.00
CA GLY A 50 12.54 -2.40 2.38
C GLY A 50 11.26 -1.59 2.51
N ALA A 51 10.71 -1.55 3.73
CA ALA A 51 9.64 -0.62 4.08
C ALA A 51 10.09 0.81 3.79
N GLY A 52 9.27 1.62 3.15
CA GLY A 52 9.61 2.98 2.74
C GLY A 52 10.15 3.11 1.31
N VAL A 53 10.28 2.01 0.56
CA VAL A 53 10.48 2.09 -0.90
C VAL A 53 9.12 2.41 -1.53
N THR A 54 8.99 3.61 -2.11
CA THR A 54 7.75 4.05 -2.76
C THR A 54 7.49 3.28 -4.05
N GLN A 55 6.25 3.25 -4.49
CA GLN A 55 5.90 2.70 -5.80
C GLN A 55 6.61 3.48 -6.91
N GLY A 56 7.09 2.77 -7.93
CA GLY A 56 7.80 3.41 -9.03
C GLY A 56 8.78 2.48 -9.74
N LYS A 57 9.49 3.06 -10.71
CA LYS A 57 10.54 2.38 -11.46
C LYS A 57 11.91 2.72 -10.87
N TYR A 58 12.67 1.70 -10.56
CA TYR A 58 14.03 1.80 -10.02
C TYR A 58 15.01 1.17 -11.00
N VAL A 59 15.99 1.95 -11.42
CA VAL A 59 17.04 1.48 -12.35
C VAL A 59 18.26 1.04 -11.55
N ASN A 60 18.59 -0.24 -11.66
CA ASN A 60 19.86 -0.77 -11.18
C ASN A 60 20.90 -0.68 -12.28
N THR A 61 22.12 -0.32 -11.93
CA THR A 61 23.26 -0.28 -12.84
C THR A 61 24.34 -1.23 -12.35
N ALA A 62 25.05 -1.85 -13.29
CA ALA A 62 26.19 -2.72 -13.00
C ALA A 62 27.36 -2.43 -13.95
N GLU A 63 28.56 -2.43 -13.40
CA GLU A 63 29.82 -2.24 -14.11
C GLU A 63 30.87 -3.19 -13.57
N ALA A 64 31.80 -3.61 -14.40
CA ALA A 64 32.97 -4.34 -13.96
C ALA A 64 34.21 -3.39 -13.81
N LEU A 65 34.92 -3.59 -12.71
CA LEU A 65 36.12 -2.83 -12.39
C LEU A 65 37.32 -3.77 -12.40
N ASN A 66 38.45 -3.28 -12.85
CA ASN A 66 39.73 -3.99 -12.68
C ASN A 66 40.24 -3.85 -11.24
N ARG A 67 41.41 -4.49 -10.95
CA ARG A 67 42.04 -4.46 -9.61
C ARG A 67 42.43 -3.05 -9.16
N THR A 68 42.64 -2.11 -10.08
CA THR A 68 42.95 -0.71 -9.76
C THR A 68 41.73 0.17 -9.59
N GLY A 69 40.50 -0.40 -9.69
CA GLY A 69 39.24 0.33 -9.56
C GLY A 69 38.81 1.07 -10.83
N LYS A 70 39.46 0.84 -11.96
CA LYS A 70 39.06 1.44 -13.25
C LYS A 70 37.95 0.60 -13.89
N VAL A 71 36.90 1.27 -14.40
CA VAL A 71 35.82 0.62 -15.16
C VAL A 71 36.38 0.00 -16.45
N VAL A 72 36.07 -1.28 -16.66
CA VAL A 72 36.55 -2.06 -17.83
C VAL A 72 35.38 -2.68 -18.63
N SER A 73 34.14 -2.35 -18.28
CA SER A 73 32.94 -2.79 -19.01
C SER A 73 32.08 -1.59 -19.43
N ASN A 74 31.08 -1.85 -20.26
CA ASN A 74 29.93 -0.96 -20.40
C ASN A 74 29.08 -0.97 -19.13
N THR A 75 28.31 0.09 -18.91
CA THR A 75 27.28 0.14 -17.87
C THR A 75 26.03 -0.63 -18.32
N SER A 76 25.70 -1.70 -17.64
CA SER A 76 24.44 -2.42 -17.84
C SER A 76 23.35 -1.86 -16.94
N LYS A 77 22.11 -1.84 -17.44
CA LYS A 77 20.95 -1.33 -16.70
C LYS A 77 19.83 -2.37 -16.64
N ALA A 78 19.20 -2.48 -15.48
CA ALA A 78 17.99 -3.27 -15.29
C ALA A 78 16.97 -2.46 -14.50
N THR A 79 15.71 -2.45 -14.93
CA THR A 79 14.63 -1.73 -14.26
C THR A 79 13.79 -2.69 -13.43
N VAL A 80 13.62 -2.36 -12.16
CA VAL A 80 12.69 -3.03 -11.24
C VAL A 80 11.51 -2.10 -11.03
N THR A 81 10.29 -2.58 -11.26
CA THR A 81 9.08 -1.83 -10.96
C THR A 81 8.55 -2.30 -9.60
N VAL A 82 8.45 -1.37 -8.65
CA VAL A 82 7.80 -1.60 -7.36
C VAL A 82 6.34 -1.20 -7.51
N THR A 83 5.46 -2.18 -7.40
CA THR A 83 4.01 -1.98 -7.37
C THR A 83 3.52 -2.03 -5.93
N GLY A 84 2.43 -1.29 -5.63
CA GLY A 84 1.77 -1.41 -4.34
C GLY A 84 1.13 -2.78 -4.18
N ASP A 85 1.14 -3.27 -2.96
CA ASP A 85 0.32 -4.43 -2.60
C ASP A 85 -1.04 -3.89 -2.12
N PRO A 86 -2.15 -4.14 -2.85
CA PRO A 86 -3.48 -3.66 -2.47
C PRO A 86 -3.88 -4.08 -1.06
N LEU A 87 -3.46 -5.26 -0.61
CA LEU A 87 -3.76 -5.76 0.74
C LEU A 87 -3.14 -4.92 1.86
N PHE A 88 -2.02 -4.23 1.60
CA PHE A 88 -1.32 -3.44 2.61
C PHE A 88 -1.38 -1.94 2.37
N ASN A 89 -1.76 -1.49 1.18
CA ASN A 89 -1.77 -0.06 0.84
C ASN A 89 -3.18 0.52 0.78
N ASP A 90 -4.19 -0.31 0.50
CA ASP A 90 -5.56 0.15 0.46
C ASP A 90 -6.16 0.24 1.85
N SER A 91 -6.96 1.28 2.06
CA SER A 91 -7.70 1.47 3.31
C SER A 91 -9.06 0.80 3.22
N LEU A 92 -9.55 0.37 4.38
CA LEU A 92 -10.91 -0.12 4.58
C LEU A 92 -11.73 0.94 5.29
N ILE A 93 -12.85 1.32 4.72
CA ILE A 93 -13.84 2.17 5.40
C ILE A 93 -15.01 1.29 5.80
N PHE A 94 -15.45 1.43 7.02
CA PHE A 94 -16.62 0.73 7.53
C PHE A 94 -17.40 1.63 8.49
N GLY A 95 -18.64 1.30 8.74
CA GLY A 95 -19.45 2.04 9.67
C GLY A 95 -20.91 1.58 9.67
N LYS A 96 -21.72 2.37 10.35
CA LYS A 96 -23.15 2.13 10.50
C LYS A 96 -23.96 3.39 10.29
N VAL A 97 -25.20 3.20 9.85
CA VAL A 97 -26.28 4.19 9.96
C VAL A 97 -27.22 3.66 11.02
N TYR A 98 -27.41 4.38 12.12
CA TYR A 98 -28.19 3.95 13.25
C TYR A 98 -29.01 5.07 13.91
N VAL A 99 -30.02 4.70 14.68
CA VAL A 99 -30.85 5.62 15.45
C VAL A 99 -30.15 5.94 16.77
N ASP A 100 -29.82 7.21 16.99
CA ASP A 100 -29.22 7.72 18.24
C ASP A 100 -30.34 8.40 19.06
N ARG A 101 -31.10 7.60 19.85
CA ARG A 101 -32.25 8.11 20.59
C ARG A 101 -31.88 8.95 21.80
N ASN A 102 -30.81 8.58 22.51
CA ASN A 102 -30.38 9.29 23.69
C ASN A 102 -29.43 10.46 23.37
N GLY A 103 -28.95 10.56 22.11
CA GLY A 103 -28.13 11.66 21.63
C GLY A 103 -26.67 11.61 22.06
N ASN A 104 -26.20 10.48 22.61
CA ASN A 104 -24.84 10.33 23.11
C ASN A 104 -23.79 10.08 22.01
N GLY A 105 -24.25 9.73 20.80
CA GLY A 105 -23.38 9.53 19.64
C GLY A 105 -22.73 8.17 19.54
N VAL A 106 -23.14 7.21 20.35
CA VAL A 106 -22.74 5.80 20.33
C VAL A 106 -24.00 4.97 20.11
N GLN A 107 -23.90 3.88 19.37
CA GLN A 107 -25.03 2.96 19.25
C GLN A 107 -25.15 2.10 20.49
N ASP A 108 -26.20 2.29 21.26
CA ASP A 108 -26.51 1.54 22.48
C ASP A 108 -27.41 0.33 22.24
N ALA A 109 -27.57 -0.51 23.26
CA ALA A 109 -28.54 -1.61 23.23
C ALA A 109 -29.95 -1.07 23.04
N GLY A 110 -30.67 -1.60 22.05
CA GLY A 110 -32.03 -1.16 21.68
C GLY A 110 -32.03 -0.02 20.63
N GLU A 111 -30.90 0.50 20.22
CA GLU A 111 -30.82 1.40 19.09
C GLU A 111 -30.57 0.63 17.79
N GLU A 112 -31.52 0.76 16.88
CA GLU A 112 -31.51 -0.02 15.64
C GLU A 112 -30.64 0.56 14.55
N GLY A 113 -29.98 -0.30 13.76
CA GLY A 113 -29.35 0.09 12.50
C GLY A 113 -30.39 0.24 11.40
N ILE A 114 -30.13 1.11 10.43
CA ILE A 114 -31.08 1.40 9.35
C ILE A 114 -30.54 0.81 8.05
N GLY A 115 -31.21 -0.21 7.54
CA GLY A 115 -30.89 -0.85 6.26
C GLY A 115 -31.43 -0.08 5.06
N GLY A 116 -30.81 -0.33 3.89
CA GLY A 116 -31.23 0.24 2.62
C GLY A 116 -30.86 1.71 2.40
N VAL A 117 -30.09 2.30 3.32
CA VAL A 117 -29.63 3.69 3.20
C VAL A 117 -28.46 3.78 2.23
N LYS A 118 -28.50 4.76 1.32
CA LYS A 118 -27.48 4.98 0.33
C LYS A 118 -26.44 5.99 0.82
N LEU A 119 -25.18 5.62 0.65
CA LEU A 119 -24.00 6.46 0.90
C LEU A 119 -23.29 6.70 -0.41
N VAL A 120 -22.80 7.90 -0.65
CA VAL A 120 -22.15 8.29 -1.91
C VAL A 120 -20.78 8.82 -1.61
N THR A 121 -19.74 8.29 -2.28
CA THR A 121 -18.37 8.80 -2.20
C THR A 121 -18.18 9.99 -3.15
N ALA A 122 -17.10 10.75 -2.94
CA ALA A 122 -16.71 11.83 -3.87
C ALA A 122 -16.42 11.35 -5.30
N ARG A 123 -16.14 10.04 -5.46
CA ARG A 123 -15.95 9.41 -6.79
C ARG A 123 -17.24 8.94 -7.45
N GLY A 124 -18.38 9.13 -6.78
CA GLY A 124 -19.68 8.71 -7.29
C GLY A 124 -20.05 7.25 -7.00
N GLU A 125 -19.24 6.52 -6.22
CA GLU A 125 -19.59 5.16 -5.80
C GLU A 125 -20.75 5.20 -4.81
N ILE A 126 -21.72 4.29 -5.00
CA ILE A 126 -22.90 4.17 -4.14
C ILE A 126 -22.78 2.89 -3.33
N ILE A 127 -22.88 3.03 -2.01
CA ILE A 127 -22.85 1.94 -1.05
C ILE A 127 -24.23 1.90 -0.38
N THR A 128 -24.79 0.71 -0.19
CA THR A 128 -26.08 0.54 0.48
C THR A 128 -25.86 -0.21 1.79
N THR A 129 -26.46 0.27 2.87
CA THR A 129 -26.38 -0.39 4.18
C THR A 129 -27.14 -1.72 4.18
N ASP A 130 -26.62 -2.71 4.92
CA ASP A 130 -27.28 -3.99 5.16
C ASP A 130 -28.49 -3.81 6.11
N SER A 131 -29.22 -4.91 6.38
CA SER A 131 -30.40 -4.90 7.26
C SER A 131 -30.13 -4.41 8.68
N GLN A 132 -28.88 -4.41 9.11
CA GLN A 132 -28.42 -3.92 10.42
C GLN A 132 -27.75 -2.54 10.35
N GLY A 133 -27.91 -1.84 9.23
CA GLY A 133 -27.35 -0.52 9.02
C GLY A 133 -25.85 -0.47 8.77
N ARG A 134 -25.16 -1.61 8.61
CA ARG A 134 -23.72 -1.68 8.41
C ARG A 134 -23.37 -1.49 6.94
N TYR A 135 -22.20 -0.91 6.73
CA TYR A 135 -21.60 -0.78 5.40
C TYR A 135 -20.09 -0.88 5.47
N HIS A 136 -19.48 -1.23 4.37
CA HIS A 136 -18.02 -1.23 4.21
C HIS A 136 -17.65 -0.91 2.75
N LEU A 137 -16.47 -0.34 2.58
CA LEU A 137 -15.84 -0.07 1.29
C LEU A 137 -14.37 -0.44 1.40
N ALA A 138 -13.97 -1.46 0.67
CA ALA A 138 -12.58 -1.91 0.57
C ALA A 138 -11.90 -1.32 -0.67
N GLY A 139 -10.57 -1.38 -0.72
CA GLY A 139 -9.81 -0.93 -1.89
C GLY A 139 -9.74 0.59 -2.04
N VAL A 140 -9.88 1.33 -0.93
CA VAL A 140 -9.81 2.78 -0.95
C VAL A 140 -8.36 3.23 -0.85
N ASP A 141 -7.92 4.04 -1.83
CA ASP A 141 -6.59 4.63 -1.81
C ASP A 141 -6.39 5.50 -0.55
N GLY A 142 -5.55 5.03 0.35
CA GLY A 142 -5.19 5.73 1.59
C GLY A 142 -4.23 6.91 1.39
N GLY A 143 -3.75 7.13 0.15
CA GLY A 143 -2.78 8.17 -0.16
C GLY A 143 -1.34 7.77 0.17
N ARG A 144 -0.51 8.75 0.49
CA ARG A 144 0.89 8.52 0.88
C ARG A 144 1.01 8.35 2.39
N TRP A 145 1.94 7.49 2.81
CA TRP A 145 2.20 7.23 4.24
C TRP A 145 2.46 8.49 5.06
N GLU A 146 3.15 9.48 4.47
CA GLU A 146 3.52 10.72 5.17
C GLU A 146 2.35 11.70 5.29
N ARG A 147 1.35 11.60 4.42
CA ARG A 147 0.29 12.61 4.32
C ARG A 147 -1.12 12.04 4.43
N GLY A 148 -1.32 10.76 4.11
CA GLY A 148 -2.66 10.19 3.95
C GLY A 148 -3.46 10.89 2.84
N THR A 149 -4.76 10.66 2.81
CA THR A 149 -5.68 11.35 1.89
C THR A 149 -6.98 11.67 2.60
N ASN A 150 -7.70 12.69 2.12
CA ASN A 150 -9.03 13.00 2.63
C ASN A 150 -10.06 12.19 1.86
N PHE A 151 -10.90 11.48 2.58
CA PHE A 151 -12.01 10.73 2.04
C PHE A 151 -13.32 11.43 2.41
N VAL A 152 -14.18 11.60 1.41
CA VAL A 152 -15.48 12.27 1.58
C VAL A 152 -16.58 11.27 1.29
N ILE A 153 -17.49 11.11 2.23
CA ILE A 153 -18.67 10.27 2.10
C ILE A 153 -19.92 11.04 2.55
N LYS A 154 -20.98 10.93 1.76
CA LYS A 154 -22.25 11.60 1.99
C LYS A 154 -23.37 10.58 2.10
N LEU A 155 -24.20 10.72 3.11
CA LEU A 155 -25.46 9.98 3.20
C LEU A 155 -26.51 10.67 2.31
N ASP A 156 -27.16 9.92 1.42
CA ASP A 156 -28.32 10.39 0.66
C ASP A 156 -29.56 10.39 1.57
N THR A 157 -29.91 11.55 2.08
CA THR A 157 -31.03 11.72 3.01
C THR A 157 -32.39 11.32 2.41
N ARG A 158 -32.49 11.27 1.06
CA ARG A 158 -33.70 10.78 0.38
C ARG A 158 -33.90 9.28 0.50
N SER A 159 -32.82 8.55 0.81
CA SER A 159 -32.86 7.11 1.07
C SER A 159 -33.23 6.74 2.51
N LEU A 160 -33.29 7.73 3.41
CA LEU A 160 -33.75 7.51 4.78
C LEU A 160 -35.27 7.30 4.84
N PRO A 161 -35.74 6.40 5.70
CA PRO A 161 -37.16 6.32 6.03
C PRO A 161 -37.67 7.68 6.56
N LYS A 162 -38.89 8.08 6.16
CA LYS A 162 -39.46 9.41 6.47
C LYS A 162 -39.55 9.74 7.98
N LYS A 163 -39.57 8.72 8.82
CA LYS A 163 -39.58 8.85 10.27
C LYS A 163 -38.25 9.26 10.89
N TYR A 164 -37.18 9.36 10.10
CA TYR A 164 -35.86 9.68 10.59
C TYR A 164 -35.28 10.91 9.92
N LYS A 165 -34.51 11.66 10.68
CA LYS A 165 -33.68 12.80 10.22
C LYS A 165 -32.22 12.55 10.54
N LEU A 166 -31.33 12.89 9.62
CA LEU A 166 -29.90 12.79 9.85
C LEU A 166 -29.48 13.83 10.89
N LYS A 167 -28.69 13.38 11.88
CA LYS A 167 -28.07 14.22 12.90
C LYS A 167 -26.58 14.32 12.65
N GLY A 168 -26.05 15.53 12.60
CA GLY A 168 -24.61 15.77 12.44
C GLY A 168 -24.19 16.21 11.03
N ARG A 169 -22.90 16.07 10.78
CA ARG A 169 -22.31 16.55 9.51
C ARG A 169 -22.62 15.62 8.35
N ASN A 170 -22.95 16.21 7.21
CA ASN A 170 -23.15 15.52 5.94
C ASN A 170 -22.78 16.46 4.78
N PRO A 171 -21.73 16.20 4.00
CA PRO A 171 -20.88 15.01 4.05
C PRO A 171 -19.98 14.95 5.28
N GLN A 172 -19.47 13.74 5.56
CA GLN A 172 -18.37 13.54 6.48
C GLN A 172 -17.04 13.48 5.72
N VAL A 173 -15.99 14.02 6.31
CA VAL A 173 -14.63 13.99 5.79
C VAL A 173 -13.75 13.32 6.82
N VAL A 174 -13.03 12.29 6.40
CA VAL A 174 -12.09 11.57 7.26
C VAL A 174 -10.71 11.51 6.61
N ARG A 175 -9.69 11.59 7.43
CA ARG A 175 -8.31 11.40 7.00
C ARG A 175 -7.99 9.91 6.98
N LEU A 176 -7.67 9.39 5.80
CA LEU A 176 -7.23 8.01 5.64
C LEU A 176 -5.70 7.93 5.69
N SER A 177 -5.21 6.82 6.23
CA SER A 177 -3.81 6.41 6.13
C SER A 177 -3.75 5.07 5.43
N PRO A 178 -2.74 4.83 4.56
CA PRO A 178 -2.62 3.57 3.85
C PRO A 178 -2.65 2.36 4.77
N GLY A 179 -3.39 1.32 4.39
CA GLY A 179 -3.48 0.06 5.12
C GLY A 179 -4.23 0.11 6.45
N LEU A 180 -4.75 1.26 6.87
CA LEU A 180 -5.48 1.38 8.13
C LEU A 180 -6.99 1.45 7.89
N PRO A 181 -7.79 0.70 8.68
CA PRO A 181 -9.24 0.81 8.64
C PRO A 181 -9.70 2.12 9.29
N SER A 182 -10.75 2.73 8.73
CA SER A 182 -11.37 3.94 9.25
C SER A 182 -12.85 3.73 9.46
N LYS A 183 -13.35 4.07 10.66
CA LYS A 183 -14.75 3.96 11.02
C LYS A 183 -15.47 5.30 10.81
N ILE A 184 -16.61 5.28 10.10
CA ILE A 184 -17.45 6.44 9.87
C ILE A 184 -18.91 6.05 10.13
N ASP A 185 -19.50 6.60 11.17
CA ASP A 185 -20.91 6.33 11.51
C ASP A 185 -21.77 7.54 11.16
N PHE A 186 -23.00 7.26 10.73
CA PHE A 186 -24.05 8.26 10.53
C PHE A 186 -25.18 8.02 11.53
N LYS A 187 -25.52 9.07 12.26
CA LYS A 187 -26.55 9.05 13.29
C LYS A 187 -27.82 9.67 12.77
N VAL A 188 -28.93 9.06 13.07
CA VAL A 188 -30.23 9.62 12.79
C VAL A 188 -31.06 9.70 14.07
N VAL A 189 -32.03 10.58 14.08
CA VAL A 189 -33.01 10.75 15.17
C VAL A 189 -34.40 10.68 14.59
N ASP A 190 -35.38 10.42 15.45
CA ASP A 190 -36.79 10.50 15.08
C ASP A 190 -37.13 11.93 14.57
N SER A 191 -38.02 11.98 13.57
CA SER A 191 -38.41 13.24 12.89
C SER A 191 -39.29 14.12 13.75
#